data_b711bcc44695b30dde56b6969938a622
#
_entry.id   b711bcc44695b30dde56b6969938a622
#
_cell.length_a   1.000
_cell.length_b   1.000
_cell.length_c   1.000
_cell.angle_alpha   90.00
_cell.angle_beta   90.00
_cell.angle_gamma   90.00
#
_symmetry.space_group_name_H-M   'P 1'
#
loop_
_entity.id
_entity.type
_entity.pdbx_description
1 polymer ?
#
loop_
_entity_poly.entity_id
_entity_poly.type
_entity_poly.pdbx_seq_one_letter_code
_entity_poly.pdbx_strand_id
1 'polypeptide(L)'
;MSDYDAILLTSFGGPEKSDDVRPFLENVASGRNIPPERLSQVQKQYDLYGGVSPINQQNRELIAALQAELNTNGIDIPVYFGNRNWDPYIKDTLDDLYADGKKNILALVTSAFGSYSGCRQYREDIEKALTQINAKDLYVEKVRLYWNHPGFFEAMCDRLSSTLDSIDLENAGQVQIIFTAHSIPSTWEMSSPYRSQLLEFSKSLSTAVAPDLAWDLVFQSRSGPPSVPWLEPDIIDHLDVLKTSGTNCVVITPIGFVSDHMEVMYDLDNQAISHAEELGMESRRTPTVGTHPAFVRGLRQLIEEYLDASPPLVAFGEPWTCNQNCCPPSQQRPPSRLER
;
A
#
# COMPACT_ATOMS: atom_id res chain seq x y z
N MET A 1 -21.20 -11.90 19.31
CA MET A 1 -20.51 -10.73 18.77
C MET A 1 -19.19 -10.63 19.50
N SER A 2 -18.08 -10.59 18.79
CA SER A 2 -16.78 -10.24 19.38
C SER A 2 -16.83 -8.76 19.72
N ASP A 3 -16.56 -8.43 21.00
CA ASP A 3 -16.69 -7.07 21.50
C ASP A 3 -15.39 -6.29 21.21
N TYR A 4 -15.26 -5.71 19.99
CA TYR A 4 -14.21 -4.75 19.71
C TYR A 4 -14.66 -3.34 20.17
N ASP A 5 -13.77 -2.66 20.87
CA ASP A 5 -14.00 -1.33 21.45
C ASP A 5 -13.62 -0.20 20.48
N ALA A 6 -12.72 -0.48 19.55
CA ALA A 6 -12.24 0.46 18.55
C ALA A 6 -11.64 -0.24 17.33
N ILE A 7 -11.57 0.50 16.22
CA ILE A 7 -10.82 0.15 15.03
C ILE A 7 -9.59 1.06 14.99
N LEU A 8 -8.40 0.48 14.78
CA LEU A 8 -7.16 1.22 14.57
C LEU A 8 -6.74 1.10 13.10
N LEU A 9 -7.00 2.14 12.30
CA LEU A 9 -6.43 2.23 10.96
C LEU A 9 -4.95 2.54 11.06
N THR A 10 -4.12 1.66 10.50
CA THR A 10 -2.66 1.82 10.51
C THR A 10 -2.10 2.02 9.12
N SER A 11 -1.14 2.94 9.00
CA SER A 11 -0.50 3.28 7.74
C SER A 11 1.00 3.51 7.91
N PHE A 12 1.68 3.75 6.80
CA PHE A 12 3.11 4.05 6.79
C PHE A 12 3.42 5.41 7.43
N GLY A 13 2.55 6.40 7.17
CA GLY A 13 2.75 7.79 7.56
C GLY A 13 3.63 8.57 6.58
N GLY A 14 3.56 9.89 6.66
CA GLY A 14 4.36 10.77 5.83
C GLY A 14 4.41 12.19 6.37
N PRO A 15 5.37 13.04 5.92
CA PRO A 15 5.51 14.42 6.36
C PRO A 15 4.32 15.26 5.88
N GLU A 16 3.88 16.20 6.71
CA GLU A 16 2.76 17.10 6.42
C GLU A 16 3.20 18.53 6.11
N LYS A 17 4.48 18.83 6.26
CA LYS A 17 5.13 20.09 5.92
C LYS A 17 6.62 19.88 5.64
N SER A 18 7.26 20.87 5.03
CA SER A 18 8.66 20.78 4.62
C SER A 18 9.62 20.47 5.78
N ASP A 19 9.38 21.04 6.97
CA ASP A 19 10.23 20.81 8.15
C ASP A 19 10.14 19.37 8.67
N ASP A 20 9.08 18.64 8.33
CA ASP A 20 8.89 17.25 8.75
C ASP A 20 9.71 16.25 7.91
N VAL A 21 10.10 16.64 6.69
CA VAL A 21 10.70 15.72 5.71
C VAL A 21 11.97 15.07 6.25
N ARG A 22 12.90 15.90 6.73
CA ARG A 22 14.19 15.38 7.20
C ARG A 22 14.05 14.47 8.43
N PRO A 23 13.33 14.85 9.49
CA PRO A 23 13.07 13.98 10.64
C PRO A 23 12.34 12.69 10.25
N PHE A 24 11.35 12.77 9.35
CA PHE A 24 10.64 11.59 8.83
C PHE A 24 11.59 10.62 8.13
N LEU A 25 12.45 11.11 7.22
CA LEU A 25 13.41 10.27 6.50
C LEU A 25 14.43 9.62 7.45
N GLU A 26 14.90 10.34 8.46
CA GLU A 26 15.79 9.81 9.49
C GLU A 26 15.12 8.72 10.33
N ASN A 27 13.82 8.89 10.64
CA ASN A 27 13.03 7.88 11.34
C ASN A 27 12.85 6.60 10.48
N VAL A 28 12.46 6.75 9.21
CA VAL A 28 12.33 5.62 8.27
C VAL A 28 13.66 4.89 8.08
N ALA A 29 14.77 5.63 8.05
CA ALA A 29 16.12 5.09 7.89
C ALA A 29 16.71 4.50 9.18
N SER A 30 16.06 4.69 10.31
CA SER A 30 16.57 4.26 11.62
C SER A 30 16.90 2.76 11.64
N GLY A 31 18.11 2.43 12.07
CA GLY A 31 18.65 1.07 12.09
C GLY A 31 19.04 0.49 10.72
N ARG A 32 19.09 1.31 9.66
CA ARG A 32 19.41 0.88 8.28
C ARG A 32 20.59 1.67 7.76
N ASN A 33 21.63 1.90 8.24
CA ASN A 33 22.88 2.54 7.73
C ASN A 33 22.75 3.22 6.33
N ILE A 34 21.74 4.09 6.16
CA ILE A 34 21.52 4.84 4.92
C ILE A 34 22.40 6.07 4.93
N PRO A 35 23.23 6.30 3.89
CA PRO A 35 24.09 7.47 3.82
C PRO A 35 23.29 8.77 3.88
N PRO A 36 23.78 9.83 4.58
CA PRO A 36 23.12 11.13 4.65
C PRO A 36 22.84 11.75 3.27
N GLU A 37 23.73 11.51 2.31
CA GLU A 37 23.59 11.98 0.92
C GLU A 37 22.37 11.38 0.25
N ARG A 38 22.06 10.10 0.55
CA ARG A 38 20.84 9.45 0.01
C ARG A 38 19.59 10.06 0.61
N LEU A 39 19.60 10.36 1.92
CA LEU A 39 18.46 11.04 2.55
C LEU A 39 18.26 12.43 1.93
N SER A 40 19.34 13.15 1.64
CA SER A 40 19.26 14.46 0.98
C SER A 40 18.74 14.36 -0.47
N GLN A 41 19.04 13.28 -1.19
CA GLN A 41 18.45 13.04 -2.51
C GLN A 41 16.95 12.79 -2.43
N VAL A 42 16.51 11.94 -1.49
CA VAL A 42 15.08 11.68 -1.29
C VAL A 42 14.35 12.93 -0.80
N GLN A 43 14.97 13.75 0.07
CA GLN A 43 14.40 15.02 0.50
C GLN A 43 14.07 15.92 -0.67
N LYS A 44 14.93 16.04 -1.68
CA LYS A 44 14.66 16.83 -2.90
C LYS A 44 13.42 16.35 -3.66
N GLN A 45 13.09 15.05 -3.59
CA GLN A 45 11.88 14.52 -4.20
C GLN A 45 10.63 15.06 -3.47
N TYR A 46 10.66 15.11 -2.14
CA TYR A 46 9.60 15.75 -1.35
C TYR A 46 9.49 17.23 -1.60
N ASP A 47 10.62 17.92 -1.79
CA ASP A 47 10.65 19.38 -2.05
C ASP A 47 9.87 19.76 -3.33
N LEU A 48 9.85 18.87 -4.35
CA LEU A 48 9.04 19.06 -5.56
C LEU A 48 7.54 19.16 -5.27
N TYR A 49 7.10 18.59 -4.15
CA TYR A 49 5.70 18.59 -3.71
C TYR A 49 5.49 19.43 -2.44
N GLY A 50 6.35 20.46 -2.23
CA GLY A 50 6.25 21.34 -1.06
C GLY A 50 6.55 20.67 0.28
N GLY A 51 7.24 19.53 0.26
CA GLY A 51 7.60 18.78 1.47
C GLY A 51 6.43 17.99 2.09
N VAL A 52 5.34 17.75 1.35
CA VAL A 52 4.13 17.11 1.86
C VAL A 52 3.90 15.77 1.16
N SER A 53 3.61 14.72 1.94
CA SER A 53 3.03 13.48 1.43
C SER A 53 1.51 13.50 1.62
N PRO A 54 0.71 13.16 0.62
CA PRO A 54 -0.75 13.18 0.77
C PRO A 54 -1.28 12.03 1.66
N ILE A 55 -0.44 11.06 2.02
CA ILE A 55 -0.87 9.82 2.68
C ILE A 55 -1.66 10.05 3.97
N ASN A 56 -1.22 10.97 4.84
CA ASN A 56 -1.90 11.22 6.10
C ASN A 56 -3.27 11.87 5.88
N GLN A 57 -3.36 12.83 4.96
CA GLN A 57 -4.62 13.48 4.62
C GLN A 57 -5.60 12.48 4.00
N GLN A 58 -5.16 11.67 3.05
CA GLN A 58 -6.00 10.63 2.43
C GLN A 58 -6.45 9.58 3.44
N ASN A 59 -5.61 9.22 4.42
CA ASN A 59 -6.01 8.32 5.50
C ASN A 59 -7.06 8.95 6.42
N ARG A 60 -6.97 10.24 6.74
CA ARG A 60 -8.02 10.95 7.50
C ARG A 60 -9.35 10.98 6.73
N GLU A 61 -9.30 11.20 5.42
CA GLU A 61 -10.47 11.15 4.54
C GLU A 61 -11.07 9.74 4.51
N LEU A 62 -10.22 8.71 4.41
CA LEU A 62 -10.66 7.32 4.45
C LEU A 62 -11.30 6.96 5.79
N ILE A 63 -10.72 7.41 6.91
CA ILE A 63 -11.29 7.22 8.26
C ILE A 63 -12.66 7.90 8.36
N ALA A 64 -12.79 9.13 7.89
CA ALA A 64 -14.06 9.85 7.93
C ALA A 64 -15.14 9.14 7.10
N ALA A 65 -14.78 8.66 5.89
CA ALA A 65 -15.68 7.91 5.04
C ALA A 65 -16.07 6.56 5.66
N LEU A 66 -15.09 5.83 6.23
CA LEU A 66 -15.34 4.55 6.88
C LEU A 66 -16.21 4.72 8.14
N GLN A 67 -15.96 5.74 8.97
CA GLN A 67 -16.78 6.02 10.16
C GLN A 67 -18.24 6.32 9.75
N ALA A 68 -18.45 7.11 8.70
CA ALA A 68 -19.78 7.39 8.19
C ALA A 68 -20.48 6.13 7.68
N GLU A 69 -19.76 5.27 6.96
CA GLU A 69 -20.25 3.98 6.46
C GLU A 69 -20.62 3.04 7.61
N LEU A 70 -19.77 2.92 8.64
CA LEU A 70 -20.05 2.13 9.84
C LEU A 70 -21.32 2.62 10.57
N ASN A 71 -21.41 3.92 10.85
CA ASN A 71 -22.56 4.53 11.52
C ASN A 71 -23.86 4.33 10.75
N THR A 72 -23.81 4.47 9.41
CA THR A 72 -24.99 4.26 8.54
C THR A 72 -25.50 2.82 8.60
N ASN A 73 -24.59 1.86 8.87
CA ASN A 73 -24.94 0.44 8.99
C ASN A 73 -25.12 -0.02 10.45
N GLY A 74 -25.24 0.91 11.41
CA GLY A 74 -25.55 0.62 12.83
C GLY A 74 -24.35 0.07 13.61
N ILE A 75 -23.13 0.26 13.13
CA ILE A 75 -21.89 -0.15 13.80
C ILE A 75 -21.30 1.09 14.50
N ASP A 76 -21.52 1.20 15.80
CA ASP A 76 -21.04 2.32 16.62
C ASP A 76 -19.68 2.00 17.27
N ILE A 77 -18.67 1.80 16.41
CA ILE A 77 -17.29 1.55 16.83
C ILE A 77 -16.40 2.66 16.26
N PRO A 78 -15.66 3.41 17.12
CA PRO A 78 -14.84 4.52 16.67
C PRO A 78 -13.60 4.04 15.90
N VAL A 79 -13.20 4.81 14.87
CA VAL A 79 -11.99 4.56 14.08
C VAL A 79 -10.90 5.55 14.49
N TYR A 80 -9.78 5.02 14.94
CA TYR A 80 -8.58 5.76 15.32
C TYR A 80 -7.49 5.63 14.25
N PHE A 81 -6.52 6.55 14.28
CA PHE A 81 -5.43 6.61 13.30
C PHE A 81 -4.07 6.48 13.96
N GLY A 82 -3.23 5.55 13.46
CA GLY A 82 -1.86 5.41 13.93
C GLY A 82 -0.90 5.01 12.81
N ASN A 83 0.18 5.76 12.63
CA ASN A 83 1.21 5.53 11.64
C ASN A 83 2.44 4.83 12.24
N ARG A 84 3.21 4.19 11.36
CA ARG A 84 4.47 3.56 11.73
C ARG A 84 5.61 4.56 11.87
N ASN A 85 5.71 5.51 10.95
CA ASN A 85 6.92 6.32 10.78
C ASN A 85 6.72 7.81 10.99
N TRP A 86 5.50 8.29 11.24
CA TRP A 86 5.17 9.69 11.49
C TRP A 86 3.92 9.86 12.34
N ASP A 87 3.67 11.07 12.84
CA ASP A 87 2.48 11.40 13.61
C ASP A 87 1.17 11.19 12.81
N PRO A 88 0.12 10.72 13.53
CA PRO A 88 0.10 10.16 14.87
C PRO A 88 0.76 8.77 14.89
N TYR A 89 1.61 8.49 15.87
CA TYR A 89 2.27 7.17 15.94
C TYR A 89 1.33 6.08 16.47
N ILE A 90 1.46 4.86 15.97
CA ILE A 90 0.74 3.67 16.48
C ILE A 90 0.86 3.57 18.02
N LYS A 91 2.07 3.81 18.55
CA LYS A 91 2.33 3.73 19.98
C LYS A 91 1.48 4.73 20.77
N ASP A 92 1.45 5.99 20.33
CA ASP A 92 0.76 7.06 21.02
C ASP A 92 -0.76 6.86 20.93
N THR A 93 -1.28 6.45 19.77
CA THR A 93 -2.70 6.10 19.60
C THR A 93 -3.12 4.91 20.47
N LEU A 94 -2.26 3.88 20.61
CA LEU A 94 -2.55 2.76 21.51
C LEU A 94 -2.49 3.14 22.97
N ASP A 95 -1.63 4.09 23.36
CA ASP A 95 -1.55 4.64 24.72
C ASP A 95 -2.84 5.41 25.06
N ASP A 96 -3.32 6.27 24.16
CA ASP A 96 -4.58 6.99 24.29
C ASP A 96 -5.78 6.03 24.41
N LEU A 97 -5.86 5.03 23.52
CA LEU A 97 -6.89 3.98 23.56
C LEU A 97 -6.91 3.23 24.91
N TYR A 98 -5.73 2.90 25.42
CA TYR A 98 -5.57 2.22 26.69
C TYR A 98 -5.98 3.11 27.87
N ALA A 99 -5.61 4.38 27.83
CA ALA A 99 -6.02 5.39 28.83
C ALA A 99 -7.54 5.60 28.84
N ASP A 100 -8.20 5.52 27.67
CA ASP A 100 -9.66 5.58 27.49
C ASP A 100 -10.38 4.27 27.90
N GLY A 101 -9.64 3.29 28.43
CA GLY A 101 -10.19 2.04 28.93
C GLY A 101 -10.59 1.01 27.86
N LYS A 102 -10.16 1.21 26.59
CA LYS A 102 -10.37 0.24 25.52
C LYS A 102 -9.54 -1.02 25.78
N LYS A 103 -10.08 -2.19 25.39
CA LYS A 103 -9.45 -3.50 25.65
C LYS A 103 -9.25 -4.33 24.40
N ASN A 104 -10.17 -4.26 23.45
CA ASN A 104 -10.17 -5.08 22.24
C ASN A 104 -10.16 -4.18 21.01
N ILE A 105 -9.06 -4.16 20.30
CA ILE A 105 -8.85 -3.30 19.13
C ILE A 105 -8.75 -4.15 17.87
N LEU A 106 -9.47 -3.76 16.83
CA LEU A 106 -9.33 -4.35 15.50
C LEU A 106 -8.43 -3.47 14.64
N ALA A 107 -7.23 -3.95 14.29
CA ALA A 107 -6.27 -3.19 13.49
C ALA A 107 -6.48 -3.42 11.98
N LEU A 108 -6.77 -2.35 11.25
CA LEU A 108 -6.94 -2.29 9.81
C LEU A 108 -5.69 -1.65 9.18
N VAL A 109 -4.94 -2.42 8.39
CA VAL A 109 -3.70 -1.94 7.74
C VAL A 109 -4.01 -1.46 6.33
N THR A 110 -3.50 -0.30 5.93
CA THR A 110 -3.64 0.26 4.58
C THR A 110 -2.72 -0.42 3.55
N SER A 111 -2.62 -1.75 3.65
CA SER A 111 -1.86 -2.60 2.73
C SER A 111 -2.65 -3.88 2.47
N ALA A 112 -3.03 -4.09 1.21
CA ALA A 112 -3.90 -5.20 0.81
C ALA A 112 -3.15 -6.52 0.64
N PHE A 113 -1.87 -6.47 0.21
CA PHE A 113 -1.06 -7.62 -0.20
C PHE A 113 -0.09 -8.09 0.88
N GLY A 114 0.22 -9.38 0.87
CA GLY A 114 1.01 -10.04 1.90
C GLY A 114 2.51 -9.97 1.67
N SER A 115 3.21 -9.14 2.44
CA SER A 115 4.68 -9.10 2.48
C SER A 115 5.17 -8.86 3.90
N TYR A 116 6.48 -8.93 4.12
CA TYR A 116 7.06 -8.54 5.41
C TYR A 116 6.71 -7.08 5.74
N SER A 117 7.01 -6.15 4.83
CA SER A 117 6.79 -4.71 5.06
C SER A 117 5.31 -4.31 5.07
N GLY A 118 4.47 -4.93 4.24
CA GLY A 118 3.06 -4.60 4.12
C GLY A 118 2.14 -5.27 5.16
N CYS A 119 2.62 -6.35 5.83
CA CYS A 119 1.79 -7.11 6.75
C CYS A 119 2.50 -7.40 8.08
N ARG A 120 3.59 -8.20 8.06
CA ARG A 120 4.26 -8.69 9.26
C ARG A 120 4.82 -7.56 10.12
N GLN A 121 5.46 -6.61 9.52
CA GLN A 121 6.10 -5.50 10.22
C GLN A 121 5.08 -4.64 10.99
N TYR A 122 3.84 -4.50 10.51
CA TYR A 122 2.77 -3.84 11.28
C TYR A 122 2.43 -4.61 12.56
N ARG A 123 2.41 -5.93 12.52
CA ARG A 123 2.20 -6.75 13.72
C ARG A 123 3.33 -6.56 14.73
N GLU A 124 4.57 -6.57 14.26
CA GLU A 124 5.76 -6.35 15.10
C GLU A 124 5.77 -4.95 15.71
N ASP A 125 5.37 -3.91 14.96
CA ASP A 125 5.27 -2.54 15.45
C ASP A 125 4.17 -2.39 16.51
N ILE A 126 3.01 -3.04 16.34
CA ILE A 126 1.93 -3.08 17.33
C ILE A 126 2.41 -3.81 18.60
N GLU A 127 3.00 -4.98 18.49
CA GLU A 127 3.53 -5.76 19.63
C GLU A 127 4.60 -4.96 20.41
N LYS A 128 5.48 -4.26 19.69
CA LYS A 128 6.47 -3.36 20.27
C LYS A 128 5.81 -2.19 21.01
N ALA A 129 4.80 -1.56 20.41
CA ALA A 129 4.06 -0.46 21.02
C ALA A 129 3.37 -0.90 22.32
N LEU A 130 2.64 -2.03 22.30
CA LEU A 130 2.01 -2.60 23.49
C LEU A 130 3.00 -2.88 24.63
N THR A 131 4.19 -3.38 24.27
CA THR A 131 5.27 -3.60 25.25
C THR A 131 5.77 -2.30 25.85
N GLN A 132 5.95 -1.25 25.04
CA GLN A 132 6.45 0.06 25.47
C GLN A 132 5.50 0.80 26.42
N ILE A 133 4.18 0.70 26.16
CA ILE A 133 3.15 1.32 27.02
C ILE A 133 2.75 0.42 28.20
N ASN A 134 3.32 -0.78 28.30
CA ASN A 134 3.02 -1.79 29.34
C ASN A 134 1.51 -2.17 29.41
N ALA A 135 0.79 -2.13 28.29
CA ALA A 135 -0.63 -2.43 28.19
C ALA A 135 -0.85 -3.96 28.05
N LYS A 136 -0.72 -4.70 29.17
CA LYS A 136 -0.78 -6.18 29.17
C LYS A 136 -2.15 -6.76 28.88
N ASP A 137 -3.20 -5.99 29.08
CA ASP A 137 -4.61 -6.37 28.93
C ASP A 137 -5.29 -5.65 27.76
N LEU A 138 -4.51 -5.01 26.88
CA LEU A 138 -4.96 -4.49 25.60
C LEU A 138 -4.70 -5.53 24.51
N TYR A 139 -5.76 -6.08 23.95
CA TYR A 139 -5.70 -7.03 22.84
C TYR A 139 -5.87 -6.30 21.51
N VAL A 140 -4.97 -6.57 20.56
CA VAL A 140 -5.05 -6.01 19.21
C VAL A 140 -5.03 -7.14 18.20
N GLU A 141 -6.13 -7.33 17.48
CA GLU A 141 -6.24 -8.26 16.38
C GLU A 141 -6.12 -7.54 15.03
N LYS A 142 -5.27 -8.04 14.13
CA LYS A 142 -5.11 -7.48 12.79
C LYS A 142 -6.04 -8.18 11.81
N VAL A 143 -6.83 -7.39 11.04
CA VAL A 143 -7.63 -7.97 9.95
C VAL A 143 -6.77 -8.74 8.94
N ARG A 144 -7.39 -9.71 8.29
CA ARG A 144 -6.75 -10.48 7.21
C ARG A 144 -6.31 -9.56 6.06
N LEU A 145 -5.49 -10.09 5.17
CA LEU A 145 -5.23 -9.44 3.88
C LEU A 145 -6.53 -9.40 3.05
N TYR A 146 -6.74 -8.28 2.37
CA TYR A 146 -7.98 -8.03 1.63
C TYR A 146 -7.76 -7.78 0.13
N TRP A 147 -6.60 -8.23 -0.40
CA TRP A 147 -6.22 -8.07 -1.82
C TRP A 147 -7.29 -8.63 -2.79
N ASN A 148 -8.02 -9.66 -2.41
CA ASN A 148 -9.10 -10.25 -3.20
C ASN A 148 -10.51 -9.97 -2.63
N HIS A 149 -10.64 -8.98 -1.74
CA HIS A 149 -11.95 -8.58 -1.23
C HIS A 149 -12.77 -7.91 -2.34
N PRO A 150 -14.10 -8.23 -2.48
CA PRO A 150 -14.94 -7.69 -3.54
C PRO A 150 -14.92 -6.17 -3.63
N GLY A 151 -14.99 -5.46 -2.50
CA GLY A 151 -14.99 -3.99 -2.49
C GLY A 151 -13.68 -3.36 -2.97
N PHE A 152 -12.52 -3.98 -2.70
CA PHE A 152 -11.25 -3.53 -3.23
C PHE A 152 -11.16 -3.80 -4.74
N PHE A 153 -11.58 -4.98 -5.16
CA PHE A 153 -11.57 -5.38 -6.57
C PHE A 153 -12.51 -4.50 -7.41
N GLU A 154 -13.77 -4.30 -6.97
CA GLU A 154 -14.76 -3.44 -7.64
C GLU A 154 -14.23 -2.00 -7.79
N ALA A 155 -13.66 -1.44 -6.72
CA ALA A 155 -13.08 -0.10 -6.77
C ALA A 155 -11.94 0.01 -7.80
N MET A 156 -11.07 -1.00 -7.92
CA MET A 156 -10.01 -1.00 -8.93
C MET A 156 -10.55 -1.23 -10.34
N CYS A 157 -11.60 -2.03 -10.52
CA CYS A 157 -12.30 -2.16 -11.80
C CYS A 157 -12.83 -0.79 -12.26
N ASP A 158 -13.54 -0.07 -11.41
CA ASP A 158 -14.11 1.23 -11.74
C ASP A 158 -13.01 2.27 -12.06
N ARG A 159 -11.92 2.27 -11.28
CA ARG A 159 -10.77 3.17 -11.51
C ARG A 159 -10.09 2.90 -12.85
N LEU A 160 -9.80 1.64 -13.15
CA LEU A 160 -9.17 1.27 -14.42
C LEU A 160 -10.09 1.53 -15.62
N SER A 161 -11.37 1.15 -15.52
CA SER A 161 -12.35 1.42 -16.56
C SER A 161 -12.45 2.92 -16.87
N SER A 162 -12.61 3.76 -15.84
CA SER A 162 -12.68 5.22 -16.00
C SER A 162 -11.40 5.80 -16.63
N THR A 163 -10.23 5.20 -16.36
CA THR A 163 -8.98 5.64 -16.99
C THR A 163 -8.96 5.24 -18.47
N LEU A 164 -9.36 4.02 -18.80
CA LEU A 164 -9.42 3.55 -20.20
C LEU A 164 -10.46 4.34 -21.01
N ASP A 165 -11.59 4.70 -20.42
CA ASP A 165 -12.63 5.54 -21.06
C ASP A 165 -12.11 6.95 -21.43
N SER A 166 -11.02 7.40 -20.81
CA SER A 166 -10.37 8.69 -21.13
C SER A 166 -9.41 8.61 -22.33
N ILE A 167 -9.21 7.42 -22.90
CA ILE A 167 -8.30 7.16 -24.02
C ILE A 167 -9.13 6.84 -25.27
N ASP A 168 -8.77 7.45 -26.39
CA ASP A 168 -9.31 7.06 -27.70
C ASP A 168 -8.63 5.77 -28.18
N LEU A 169 -9.13 4.64 -27.69
CA LEU A 169 -8.55 3.32 -27.98
C LEU A 169 -8.52 2.97 -29.48
N GLU A 170 -9.40 3.54 -30.31
CA GLU A 170 -9.42 3.30 -31.75
C GLU A 170 -8.22 3.94 -32.44
N ASN A 171 -7.74 5.07 -31.95
CA ASN A 171 -6.64 5.85 -32.51
C ASN A 171 -5.34 5.81 -31.70
N ALA A 172 -5.36 5.26 -30.49
CA ALA A 172 -4.18 5.22 -29.59
C ALA A 172 -3.08 4.24 -30.08
N GLY A 173 -3.36 3.43 -31.11
CA GLY A 173 -2.43 2.38 -31.57
C GLY A 173 -2.36 1.20 -30.58
N GLN A 174 -1.17 0.67 -30.37
CA GLN A 174 -1.00 -0.42 -29.40
C GLN A 174 -1.02 0.11 -27.97
N VAL A 175 -2.05 -0.29 -27.21
CA VAL A 175 -2.24 0.08 -25.78
C VAL A 175 -1.80 -1.06 -24.89
N GLN A 176 -1.07 -0.75 -23.81
CA GLN A 176 -0.59 -1.70 -22.80
C GLN A 176 -0.98 -1.25 -21.40
N ILE A 177 -1.56 -2.15 -20.61
CA ILE A 177 -1.79 -1.92 -19.18
C ILE A 177 -0.54 -2.33 -18.40
N ILE A 178 -0.06 -1.47 -17.51
CA ILE A 178 1.08 -1.73 -16.63
C ILE A 178 0.58 -1.72 -15.18
N PHE A 179 0.41 -2.88 -14.59
CA PHE A 179 0.13 -2.99 -13.16
C PHE A 179 1.42 -2.79 -12.36
N THR A 180 1.36 -1.95 -11.33
CA THR A 180 2.55 -1.64 -10.55
C THR A 180 2.37 -1.88 -9.05
N ALA A 181 3.48 -2.23 -8.40
CA ALA A 181 3.57 -2.37 -6.96
C ALA A 181 5.00 -2.05 -6.50
N HIS A 182 5.17 -1.77 -5.20
CA HIS A 182 6.50 -1.55 -4.64
C HIS A 182 7.39 -2.79 -4.80
N SER A 183 8.61 -2.61 -5.30
CA SER A 183 9.59 -3.69 -5.33
C SER A 183 10.01 -4.07 -3.92
N ILE A 184 10.19 -5.35 -3.67
CA ILE A 184 10.70 -5.89 -2.42
C ILE A 184 11.92 -6.78 -2.67
N PRO A 185 12.80 -6.99 -1.68
CA PRO A 185 13.90 -7.94 -1.81
C PRO A 185 13.39 -9.34 -2.21
N SER A 186 14.06 -9.99 -3.16
CA SER A 186 13.67 -11.33 -3.63
C SER A 186 13.63 -12.37 -2.51
N THR A 187 14.42 -12.18 -1.45
CA THR A 187 14.38 -13.04 -0.25
C THR A 187 13.08 -12.91 0.53
N TRP A 188 12.42 -11.75 0.50
CA TRP A 188 11.11 -11.55 1.12
C TRP A 188 10.00 -12.14 0.27
N GLU A 189 10.11 -12.01 -1.04
CA GLU A 189 9.16 -12.62 -2.00
C GLU A 189 9.10 -14.14 -1.82
N MET A 190 10.25 -14.82 -1.70
CA MET A 190 10.32 -16.27 -1.50
C MET A 190 9.56 -16.76 -0.25
N SER A 191 9.36 -15.91 0.75
CA SER A 191 8.69 -16.23 2.02
C SER A 191 7.30 -15.60 2.18
N SER A 192 6.78 -14.97 1.13
CA SER A 192 5.50 -14.26 1.13
C SER A 192 4.68 -14.54 -0.13
N PRO A 193 3.36 -14.37 -0.08
CA PRO A 193 2.50 -14.53 -1.25
C PRO A 193 2.47 -13.29 -2.16
N TYR A 194 3.34 -12.31 -1.94
CA TYR A 194 3.25 -10.97 -2.54
C TYR A 194 3.09 -11.00 -4.05
N ARG A 195 4.06 -11.59 -4.75
CA ARG A 195 4.06 -11.63 -6.21
C ARG A 195 2.91 -12.45 -6.77
N SER A 196 2.59 -13.60 -6.15
CA SER A 196 1.49 -14.45 -6.61
C SER A 196 0.13 -13.76 -6.45
N GLN A 197 -0.10 -13.06 -5.33
CA GLN A 197 -1.30 -12.26 -5.11
C GLN A 197 -1.43 -11.11 -6.10
N LEU A 198 -0.34 -10.38 -6.36
CA LEU A 198 -0.31 -9.31 -7.36
C LEU A 198 -0.62 -9.83 -8.77
N LEU A 199 -0.02 -10.96 -9.18
CA LEU A 199 -0.27 -11.58 -10.48
C LEU A 199 -1.71 -12.04 -10.63
N GLU A 200 -2.28 -12.69 -9.62
CA GLU A 200 -3.67 -13.14 -9.63
C GLU A 200 -4.64 -11.95 -9.67
N PHE A 201 -4.36 -10.90 -8.89
CA PHE A 201 -5.13 -9.66 -8.92
C PHE A 201 -5.08 -8.98 -10.29
N SER A 202 -3.89 -8.81 -10.87
CA SER A 202 -3.69 -8.21 -12.19
C SER A 202 -4.44 -8.98 -13.28
N LYS A 203 -4.32 -10.30 -13.27
CA LYS A 203 -5.04 -11.18 -14.20
C LYS A 203 -6.55 -11.02 -14.08
N SER A 204 -7.07 -11.05 -12.84
CA SER A 204 -8.50 -10.92 -12.59
C SER A 204 -9.02 -9.55 -13.02
N LEU A 205 -8.27 -8.48 -12.72
CA LEU A 205 -8.62 -7.11 -13.07
C LEU A 205 -8.60 -6.89 -14.59
N SER A 206 -7.55 -7.33 -15.28
CA SER A 206 -7.48 -7.27 -16.75
C SER A 206 -8.62 -8.05 -17.40
N THR A 207 -8.90 -9.28 -16.93
CA THR A 207 -9.98 -10.10 -17.46
C THR A 207 -11.36 -9.44 -17.29
N ALA A 208 -11.58 -8.75 -16.17
CA ALA A 208 -12.85 -8.11 -15.87
C ALA A 208 -13.08 -6.81 -16.65
N VAL A 209 -12.03 -6.02 -16.89
CA VAL A 209 -12.15 -4.65 -17.42
C VAL A 209 -11.72 -4.55 -18.88
N ALA A 210 -10.63 -5.21 -19.26
CA ALA A 210 -10.02 -5.06 -20.59
C ALA A 210 -9.38 -6.38 -21.06
N PRO A 211 -10.20 -7.44 -21.33
CA PRO A 211 -9.71 -8.77 -21.64
C PRO A 211 -8.86 -8.83 -22.92
N ASP A 212 -9.05 -7.87 -23.83
CA ASP A 212 -8.39 -7.81 -25.13
C ASP A 212 -7.07 -6.99 -25.10
N LEU A 213 -6.81 -6.26 -24.01
CA LEU A 213 -5.57 -5.50 -23.88
C LEU A 213 -4.48 -6.34 -23.22
N ALA A 214 -3.27 -6.20 -23.76
CA ALA A 214 -2.10 -6.78 -23.13
C ALA A 214 -1.76 -6.08 -21.81
N TRP A 215 -1.19 -6.82 -20.87
CA TRP A 215 -0.79 -6.27 -19.57
C TRP A 215 0.47 -6.92 -19.04
N ASP A 216 1.19 -6.18 -18.22
CA ASP A 216 2.34 -6.65 -17.45
C ASP A 216 2.26 -6.22 -15.99
N LEU A 217 2.91 -6.98 -15.12
CA LEU A 217 3.17 -6.60 -13.73
C LEU A 217 4.63 -6.17 -13.61
N VAL A 218 4.85 -4.94 -13.19
CA VAL A 218 6.18 -4.35 -12.97
C VAL A 218 6.30 -3.78 -11.57
N PHE A 219 7.51 -3.36 -11.21
CA PHE A 219 7.79 -2.89 -9.86
C PHE A 219 8.47 -1.51 -9.89
N GLN A 220 8.34 -0.78 -8.78
CA GLN A 220 8.89 0.55 -8.59
C GLN A 220 9.54 0.69 -7.21
N SER A 221 10.15 1.83 -6.94
CA SER A 221 10.62 2.24 -5.60
C SER A 221 11.70 1.33 -5.00
N ARG A 222 12.53 0.71 -5.82
CA ARG A 222 13.65 -0.06 -5.32
C ARG A 222 14.56 0.78 -4.44
N SER A 223 14.72 0.42 -3.17
CA SER A 223 15.46 1.20 -2.18
C SER A 223 16.74 0.54 -1.65
N GLY A 224 17.04 -0.68 -2.09
CA GLY A 224 18.21 -1.42 -1.63
C GLY A 224 19.47 -1.19 -2.47
N PRO A 225 20.65 -1.64 -1.97
CA PRO A 225 21.89 -1.57 -2.73
C PRO A 225 21.83 -2.46 -3.97
N PRO A 226 22.57 -2.13 -5.05
CA PRO A 226 22.57 -2.92 -6.30
C PRO A 226 22.93 -4.40 -6.12
N SER A 227 23.69 -4.73 -5.07
CA SER A 227 24.14 -6.11 -4.76
C SER A 227 23.03 -7.01 -4.19
N VAL A 228 21.90 -6.44 -3.75
CA VAL A 228 20.74 -7.21 -3.24
C VAL A 228 19.71 -7.31 -4.34
N PRO A 229 19.31 -8.53 -4.79
CA PRO A 229 18.28 -8.69 -5.78
C PRO A 229 16.91 -8.29 -5.23
N TRP A 230 16.14 -7.57 -6.03
CA TRP A 230 14.78 -7.12 -5.77
C TRP A 230 13.87 -7.61 -6.88
N LEU A 231 12.56 -7.48 -6.69
CA LEU A 231 11.58 -7.82 -7.72
C LEU A 231 11.76 -6.93 -8.95
N GLU A 232 11.70 -7.56 -10.11
CA GLU A 232 11.83 -6.98 -11.45
C GLU A 232 10.68 -7.45 -12.35
N PRO A 233 10.45 -6.77 -13.51
CA PRO A 233 11.20 -5.63 -14.05
C PRO A 233 10.87 -4.31 -13.32
N ASP A 234 11.81 -3.35 -13.35
CA ASP A 234 11.56 -1.97 -12.98
C ASP A 234 10.67 -1.29 -14.03
N ILE A 235 9.78 -0.37 -13.61
CA ILE A 235 8.85 0.28 -14.53
C ILE A 235 9.56 1.09 -15.60
N ILE A 236 10.65 1.79 -15.28
CA ILE A 236 11.38 2.63 -16.25
C ILE A 236 12.01 1.75 -17.32
N ASP A 237 12.75 0.70 -16.92
CA ASP A 237 13.36 -0.23 -17.85
C ASP A 237 12.31 -0.92 -18.74
N HIS A 238 11.13 -1.19 -18.17
CA HIS A 238 10.04 -1.86 -18.89
C HIS A 238 9.40 -0.94 -19.94
N LEU A 239 9.28 0.36 -19.68
CA LEU A 239 8.79 1.34 -20.66
C LEU A 239 9.69 1.37 -21.91
N ASP A 240 11.02 1.28 -21.78
CA ASP A 240 11.95 1.19 -22.91
C ASP A 240 11.69 -0.08 -23.77
N VAL A 241 11.43 -1.21 -23.11
CA VAL A 241 11.09 -2.47 -23.79
C VAL A 241 9.77 -2.33 -24.55
N LEU A 242 8.75 -1.76 -23.94
CA LEU A 242 7.44 -1.54 -24.56
C LEU A 242 7.54 -0.62 -25.77
N LYS A 243 8.29 0.47 -25.67
CA LYS A 243 8.53 1.35 -26.83
C LYS A 243 9.19 0.62 -27.98
N THR A 244 10.19 -0.19 -27.68
CA THR A 244 10.91 -0.97 -28.71
C THR A 244 9.98 -1.99 -29.38
N SER A 245 9.00 -2.54 -28.66
CA SER A 245 8.00 -3.47 -29.18
C SER A 245 6.82 -2.82 -29.91
N GLY A 246 6.80 -1.47 -29.99
CA GLY A 246 5.82 -0.73 -30.78
C GLY A 246 4.62 -0.22 -29.99
N THR A 247 4.65 -0.28 -28.64
CA THR A 247 3.60 0.29 -27.79
C THR A 247 3.54 1.81 -27.97
N ASN A 248 2.31 2.32 -28.11
CA ASN A 248 2.04 3.74 -28.34
C ASN A 248 1.40 4.42 -27.12
N CYS A 249 0.67 3.66 -26.32
CA CYS A 249 -0.03 4.15 -25.15
C CYS A 249 0.12 3.19 -23.97
N VAL A 250 0.34 3.73 -22.77
CA VAL A 250 0.46 2.93 -21.54
C VAL A 250 -0.51 3.43 -20.47
N VAL A 251 -1.17 2.49 -19.78
CA VAL A 251 -2.03 2.76 -18.63
C VAL A 251 -1.38 2.20 -17.38
N ILE A 252 -0.79 3.07 -16.57
CA ILE A 252 -0.09 2.71 -15.34
C ILE A 252 -1.10 2.60 -14.20
N THR A 253 -1.24 1.40 -13.63
CA THR A 253 -2.25 1.10 -12.61
C THR A 253 -1.59 0.61 -11.33
N PRO A 254 -1.50 1.47 -10.27
CA PRO A 254 -0.78 1.16 -9.02
C PRO A 254 -1.61 0.27 -8.09
N ILE A 255 -1.75 -1.00 -8.42
CA ILE A 255 -2.55 -1.97 -7.65
C ILE A 255 -1.99 -2.24 -6.25
N GLY A 256 -0.69 -2.07 -6.04
CA GLY A 256 0.00 -2.32 -4.77
C GLY A 256 -0.30 -1.30 -3.68
N PHE A 257 -1.07 -0.23 -3.96
CA PHE A 257 -1.30 0.90 -3.08
C PHE A 257 -2.79 1.25 -2.96
N VAL A 258 -3.21 1.58 -1.74
CA VAL A 258 -4.61 1.99 -1.48
C VAL A 258 -4.79 3.51 -1.44
N SER A 259 -3.70 4.26 -1.28
CA SER A 259 -3.65 5.72 -1.26
C SER A 259 -2.41 6.23 -1.99
N ASP A 260 -2.47 7.47 -2.47
CA ASP A 260 -1.30 8.12 -3.06
C ASP A 260 -0.31 8.54 -1.96
N HIS A 261 0.96 8.43 -2.24
CA HIS A 261 2.10 8.89 -1.45
C HIS A 261 3.29 9.14 -2.37
N MET A 262 4.46 9.49 -1.82
CA MET A 262 5.60 9.88 -2.65
C MET A 262 6.04 8.80 -3.65
N GLU A 263 5.94 7.52 -3.31
CA GLU A 263 6.29 6.42 -4.22
C GLU A 263 5.28 6.23 -5.36
N VAL A 264 4.08 6.81 -5.27
CA VAL A 264 3.11 6.91 -6.37
C VAL A 264 3.32 8.21 -7.13
N MET A 265 3.35 9.36 -6.44
CA MET A 265 3.45 10.67 -7.08
C MET A 265 4.80 10.89 -7.76
N TYR A 266 5.90 10.55 -7.09
CA TYR A 266 7.23 10.75 -7.65
C TYR A 266 7.61 9.66 -8.63
N ASP A 267 7.49 8.39 -8.25
CA ASP A 267 7.99 7.30 -9.10
C ASP A 267 7.07 7.09 -10.32
N LEU A 268 5.75 7.29 -10.18
CA LEU A 268 4.82 7.11 -11.29
C LEU A 268 4.47 8.42 -12.00
N ASP A 269 3.93 9.43 -11.29
CA ASP A 269 3.45 10.65 -11.94
C ASP A 269 4.61 11.53 -12.45
N ASN A 270 5.76 11.55 -11.76
CA ASN A 270 6.90 12.31 -12.18
C ASN A 270 7.87 11.50 -13.06
N GLN A 271 8.37 10.35 -12.59
CA GLN A 271 9.39 9.59 -13.33
C GLN A 271 8.79 8.76 -14.48
N ALA A 272 7.85 7.86 -14.20
CA ALA A 272 7.37 6.94 -15.23
C ALA A 272 6.54 7.63 -16.33
N ILE A 273 5.65 8.57 -15.96
CA ILE A 273 4.85 9.34 -16.93
C ILE A 273 5.78 10.20 -17.80
N SER A 274 6.71 10.95 -17.18
CA SER A 274 7.64 11.78 -17.95
C SER A 274 8.53 10.96 -18.88
N HIS A 275 9.01 9.78 -18.42
CA HIS A 275 9.80 8.90 -19.26
C HIS A 275 9.01 8.33 -20.45
N ALA A 276 7.74 7.93 -20.23
CA ALA A 276 6.86 7.49 -21.30
C ALA A 276 6.63 8.61 -22.35
N GLU A 277 6.44 9.85 -21.90
CA GLU A 277 6.29 11.02 -22.76
C GLU A 277 7.58 11.32 -23.57
N GLU A 278 8.76 11.24 -22.93
CA GLU A 278 10.06 11.37 -23.60
C GLU A 278 10.28 10.29 -24.69
N LEU A 279 9.76 9.08 -24.46
CA LEU A 279 9.73 8.03 -25.45
C LEU A 279 8.66 8.23 -26.54
N GLY A 280 7.83 9.28 -26.44
CA GLY A 280 6.74 9.58 -27.36
C GLY A 280 5.60 8.56 -27.26
N MET A 281 5.31 8.08 -26.07
CA MET A 281 4.12 7.28 -25.74
C MET A 281 3.08 8.14 -25.04
N GLU A 282 1.81 7.96 -25.37
CA GLU A 282 0.72 8.47 -24.55
C GLU A 282 0.71 7.69 -23.22
N SER A 283 0.45 8.38 -22.12
CA SER A 283 0.45 7.75 -20.81
C SER A 283 -0.69 8.26 -19.94
N ARG A 284 -1.25 7.38 -19.14
CA ARG A 284 -2.28 7.69 -18.13
C ARG A 284 -1.99 6.89 -16.86
N ARG A 285 -2.24 7.49 -15.71
CA ARG A 285 -2.19 6.78 -14.43
C ARG A 285 -3.60 6.59 -13.87
N THR A 286 -3.93 5.34 -13.57
CA THR A 286 -5.16 4.98 -12.84
C THR A 286 -5.04 5.46 -11.39
N PRO A 287 -6.02 6.22 -10.84
CA PRO A 287 -6.01 6.61 -9.43
C PRO A 287 -5.98 5.39 -8.50
N THR A 288 -5.36 5.53 -7.32
CA THR A 288 -5.53 4.56 -6.23
C THR A 288 -6.98 4.52 -5.75
N VAL A 289 -7.37 3.49 -4.99
CA VAL A 289 -8.77 3.33 -4.53
C VAL A 289 -9.21 4.47 -3.60
N GLY A 290 -8.31 4.98 -2.76
CA GLY A 290 -8.60 6.11 -1.86
C GLY A 290 -9.89 5.92 -1.06
N THR A 291 -10.83 6.84 -1.22
CA THR A 291 -12.17 6.81 -0.59
C THR A 291 -13.27 6.32 -1.55
N HIS A 292 -12.92 5.47 -2.54
CA HIS A 292 -13.92 4.94 -3.47
C HIS A 292 -15.05 4.23 -2.69
N PRO A 293 -16.36 4.49 -3.01
CA PRO A 293 -17.46 3.95 -2.22
C PRO A 293 -17.46 2.42 -2.09
N ALA A 294 -17.09 1.70 -3.16
CA ALA A 294 -16.97 0.25 -3.12
C ALA A 294 -15.86 -0.21 -2.15
N PHE A 295 -14.73 0.50 -2.12
CA PHE A 295 -13.63 0.19 -1.19
C PHE A 295 -14.03 0.45 0.26
N VAL A 296 -14.65 1.61 0.55
CA VAL A 296 -15.13 1.96 1.90
C VAL A 296 -16.16 0.94 2.39
N ARG A 297 -17.14 0.57 1.55
CA ARG A 297 -18.10 -0.52 1.83
C ARG A 297 -17.37 -1.83 2.10
N GLY A 298 -16.34 -2.15 1.29
CA GLY A 298 -15.53 -3.35 1.46
C GLY A 298 -14.79 -3.39 2.79
N LEU A 299 -14.25 -2.26 3.25
CA LEU A 299 -13.60 -2.18 4.56
C LEU A 299 -14.61 -2.40 5.70
N ARG A 300 -15.84 -1.86 5.61
CA ARG A 300 -16.92 -2.18 6.56
C ARG A 300 -17.21 -3.68 6.56
N GLN A 301 -17.41 -4.28 5.40
CA GLN A 301 -17.67 -5.73 5.29
C GLN A 301 -16.53 -6.57 5.88
N LEU A 302 -15.27 -6.16 5.66
CA LEU A 302 -14.11 -6.80 6.25
C LEU A 302 -14.13 -6.71 7.79
N ILE A 303 -14.59 -5.60 8.37
CA ILE A 303 -14.77 -5.43 9.81
C ILE A 303 -15.91 -6.34 10.31
N GLU A 304 -17.02 -6.41 9.60
CA GLU A 304 -18.15 -7.29 9.93
C GLU A 304 -17.76 -8.76 9.98
N GLU A 305 -16.79 -9.22 9.16
CA GLU A 305 -16.26 -10.59 9.25
C GLU A 305 -15.75 -10.91 10.68
N TYR A 306 -15.20 -9.93 11.38
CA TYR A 306 -14.68 -10.08 12.75
C TYR A 306 -15.74 -9.84 13.82
N LEU A 307 -16.67 -8.91 13.60
CA LEU A 307 -17.76 -8.63 14.55
C LEU A 307 -18.73 -9.80 14.62
N ASP A 308 -19.10 -10.40 13.50
CA ASP A 308 -20.13 -11.41 13.37
C ASP A 308 -19.56 -12.83 13.21
N ALA A 309 -18.21 -12.98 13.23
CA ALA A 309 -17.53 -14.23 12.90
C ALA A 309 -18.02 -14.82 11.56
N SER A 310 -18.25 -13.95 10.57
CA SER A 310 -18.75 -14.34 9.26
C SER A 310 -17.64 -14.92 8.38
N PRO A 311 -17.97 -15.77 7.40
CA PRO A 311 -16.99 -16.25 6.43
C PRO A 311 -16.36 -15.08 5.63
N PRO A 312 -15.06 -15.17 5.31
CA PRO A 312 -14.39 -14.14 4.51
C PRO A 312 -15.02 -13.96 3.13
N LEU A 313 -15.23 -12.71 2.72
CA LEU A 313 -15.70 -12.37 1.38
C LEU A 313 -14.54 -12.28 0.40
N VAL A 314 -14.64 -12.98 -0.72
CA VAL A 314 -13.64 -12.94 -1.81
C VAL A 314 -14.33 -12.77 -3.16
N ALA A 315 -13.73 -11.98 -4.05
CA ALA A 315 -14.18 -11.83 -5.44
C ALA A 315 -13.62 -12.94 -6.34
N PHE A 316 -12.46 -13.46 -5.99
CA PHE A 316 -11.77 -14.55 -6.69
C PHE A 316 -10.75 -15.20 -5.75
N GLY A 317 -10.27 -16.39 -6.12
CA GLY A 317 -9.31 -17.14 -5.32
C GLY A 317 -9.86 -17.55 -3.95
N GLU A 318 -8.96 -17.82 -3.04
CA GLU A 318 -9.27 -18.22 -1.67
C GLU A 318 -8.89 -17.14 -0.67
N PRO A 319 -9.59 -17.03 0.47
CA PRO A 319 -9.21 -16.10 1.52
C PRO A 319 -7.85 -16.48 2.09
N TRP A 320 -6.96 -15.48 2.17
CA TRP A 320 -5.63 -15.72 2.72
C TRP A 320 -5.64 -15.70 4.24
N THR A 321 -5.20 -16.80 4.84
CA THR A 321 -5.01 -16.91 6.30
C THR A 321 -3.53 -16.83 6.63
N CYS A 322 -3.14 -15.88 7.46
CA CYS A 322 -1.77 -15.75 7.96
C CYS A 322 -1.57 -16.69 9.16
N ASN A 323 -0.51 -17.49 9.14
CA ASN A 323 -0.03 -18.18 10.33
C ASN A 323 0.92 -17.27 11.14
N GLN A 324 1.27 -17.68 12.36
CA GLN A 324 2.15 -16.89 13.23
C GLN A 324 3.53 -16.61 12.64
N ASN A 325 4.03 -17.51 11.78
CA ASN A 325 5.36 -17.41 11.16
C ASN A 325 5.34 -16.98 9.69
N CYS A 326 4.21 -16.49 9.18
CA CYS A 326 4.15 -16.00 7.80
C CYS A 326 5.01 -14.74 7.62
N CYS A 327 5.57 -14.57 6.41
CA CYS A 327 6.38 -13.42 6.02
C CYS A 327 7.50 -13.10 7.04
N PRO A 328 8.38 -14.04 7.42
CA PRO A 328 9.41 -13.76 8.38
C PRO A 328 10.35 -12.65 7.88
N PRO A 329 10.95 -11.85 8.79
CA PRO A 329 12.01 -10.95 8.40
C PRO A 329 13.14 -11.77 7.77
N SER A 330 13.77 -11.27 6.69
CA SER A 330 14.95 -11.94 6.18
C SER A 330 16.01 -11.96 7.28
N GLN A 331 16.57 -13.13 7.58
CA GLN A 331 17.70 -13.26 8.53
C GLN A 331 18.97 -12.55 8.02
N GLN A 332 18.98 -12.15 6.77
CA GLN A 332 19.99 -11.34 6.15
C GLN A 332 19.50 -9.89 6.08
N ARG A 333 19.67 -9.14 7.17
CA ARG A 333 19.97 -7.72 6.99
C ARG A 333 21.23 -7.71 6.09
N PRO A 334 21.22 -7.02 4.93
CA PRO A 334 22.44 -6.90 4.16
C PRO A 334 23.52 -6.34 5.10
N PRO A 335 24.72 -6.94 5.13
CA PRO A 335 25.78 -6.47 6.02
C PRO A 335 26.00 -4.99 5.72
N SER A 336 26.05 -4.17 6.77
CA SER A 336 26.38 -2.76 6.62
C SER A 336 27.76 -2.68 5.97
N ARG A 337 27.97 -1.69 5.10
CA ARG A 337 29.28 -1.43 4.46
C ARG A 337 30.42 -1.18 5.47
N LEU A 338 30.11 -1.06 6.75
CA LEU A 338 31.08 -0.84 7.84
C LEU A 338 31.53 -2.14 8.52
N GLU A 339 30.97 -3.28 8.15
CA GLU A 339 31.39 -4.61 8.68
C GLU A 339 32.29 -5.38 7.69
N ARG A 340 32.94 -4.69 6.73
CA ARG A 340 33.97 -5.24 5.86
C ARG A 340 35.27 -4.51 6.02
#